data_7fd9aa21c7104bd164d2251117c9b318
#
_entry.id   7fd9aa21c7104bd164d2251117c9b318
#
_cell.length_a   1.000
_cell.length_b   1.000
_cell.length_c   1.000
_cell.angle_alpha   90.00
_cell.angle_beta   90.00
_cell.angle_gamma   90.00
#
_symmetry.space_group_name_H-M   'P 1'
#
loop_
_entity.id
_entity.type
_entity.pdbx_description
1 polymer ?
#
loop_
_entity_poly.entity_id
_entity_poly.type
_entity_poly.pdbx_seq_one_letter_code
_entity_poly.pdbx_strand_id
1 'polypeptide(L)'
;MITEQHKDTVYFSNLFVRHYPEIYKELSDILSRHYVAHGALMHTKDYWCRDYMPIQWGYKTYIQFRYEPDYLADKPQYKTNIEPVLKAIERKMNITQSPLVIDGGNVVVCEVNSEEPYMKDWKPIIVMTEKLFQENSLINRKEVLAILKENFYGAEIVFLPWDKSDVCGHTDGIIHNVGNGKVLANLNVYPLKIAREMRRRLSKVFTVVDLKLSEYHHNSWAYINMLQTRDIIIVPGLGLPTDREALEQIKEFHPSYE
;
A
#
# COMPACT_ATOMS: atom_id res chain seq x y z
N MET A 1 7.81 -13.08 5.51
CA MET A 1 7.24 -11.86 4.92
C MET A 1 6.42 -11.14 5.98
N ILE A 2 6.21 -9.84 5.82
CA ILE A 2 5.43 -9.02 6.75
C ILE A 2 4.35 -8.31 5.95
N THR A 3 3.08 -8.58 6.26
CA THR A 3 1.93 -7.81 5.77
C THR A 3 1.65 -6.64 6.70
N GLU A 4 0.70 -5.78 6.34
CA GLU A 4 0.38 -4.59 7.14
C GLU A 4 -0.10 -4.95 8.54
N GLN A 5 -0.88 -6.00 8.68
CA GLN A 5 -1.36 -6.52 9.97
C GLN A 5 -0.25 -6.98 10.95
N HIS A 6 0.99 -7.06 10.51
CA HIS A 6 2.14 -7.41 11.36
C HIS A 6 3.03 -6.21 11.71
N LYS A 7 2.70 -5.02 11.19
CA LYS A 7 3.47 -3.80 11.45
C LYS A 7 3.12 -3.20 12.80
N ASP A 8 4.13 -2.70 13.48
CA ASP A 8 4.03 -2.14 14.83
C ASP A 8 4.53 -0.69 14.92
N THR A 9 4.89 -0.11 13.78
CA THR A 9 5.48 1.23 13.74
C THR A 9 4.95 2.02 12.55
N VAL A 10 4.52 3.25 12.80
CA VAL A 10 3.99 4.19 11.81
C VAL A 10 4.91 5.39 11.68
N TYR A 11 5.25 5.74 10.45
CA TYR A 11 6.01 6.94 10.15
C TYR A 11 5.17 7.95 9.37
N PHE A 12 5.28 9.22 9.78
CA PHE A 12 4.67 10.36 9.11
C PHE A 12 5.73 11.21 8.42
N SER A 13 5.40 11.83 7.31
CA SER A 13 6.24 12.87 6.74
C SER A 13 6.39 14.04 7.72
N ASN A 14 7.59 14.58 7.87
CA ASN A 14 7.81 15.80 8.64
C ASN A 14 6.98 17.00 8.11
N LEU A 15 6.66 17.01 6.81
CA LEU A 15 5.76 18.01 6.24
C LEU A 15 4.34 17.89 6.82
N PHE A 16 3.84 16.66 6.99
CA PHE A 16 2.53 16.43 7.60
C PHE A 16 2.50 16.93 9.03
N VAL A 17 3.52 16.61 9.82
CA VAL A 17 3.66 17.06 11.21
C VAL A 17 3.65 18.59 11.32
N ARG A 18 4.33 19.26 10.39
CA ARG A 18 4.44 20.74 10.39
C ARG A 18 3.19 21.45 9.89
N HIS A 19 2.53 20.89 8.88
CA HIS A 19 1.38 21.53 8.24
C HIS A 19 0.05 21.20 8.91
N TYR A 20 -0.03 20.03 9.58
CA TYR A 20 -1.23 19.53 10.24
C TYR A 20 -0.92 19.07 11.68
N PRO A 21 -0.37 19.94 12.54
CA PRO A 21 0.12 19.55 13.88
C PRO A 21 -0.99 19.03 14.79
N GLU A 22 -2.21 19.54 14.66
CA GLU A 22 -3.35 19.10 15.46
C GLU A 22 -3.80 17.69 15.07
N ILE A 23 -3.91 17.40 13.76
CA ILE A 23 -4.25 16.08 13.25
C ILE A 23 -3.13 15.08 13.60
N TYR A 24 -1.88 15.49 13.46
CA TYR A 24 -0.75 14.64 13.86
C TYR A 24 -0.79 14.30 15.35
N LYS A 25 -1.12 15.29 16.20
CA LYS A 25 -1.25 15.07 17.65
C LYS A 25 -2.37 14.06 17.95
N GLU A 26 -3.54 14.21 17.34
CA GLU A 26 -4.67 13.30 17.52
C GLU A 26 -4.31 11.86 17.10
N LEU A 27 -3.72 11.69 15.92
CA LEU A 27 -3.24 10.39 15.43
C LEU A 27 -2.17 9.80 16.35
N SER A 28 -1.23 10.62 16.85
CA SER A 28 -0.18 10.18 17.77
C SER A 28 -0.76 9.72 19.11
N ASP A 29 -1.75 10.43 19.63
CA ASP A 29 -2.45 10.08 20.86
C ASP A 29 -3.20 8.74 20.71
N ILE A 30 -3.83 8.50 19.54
CA ILE A 30 -4.49 7.24 19.20
C ILE A 30 -3.46 6.11 19.13
N LEU A 31 -2.41 6.27 18.31
CA LEU A 31 -1.35 5.27 18.15
C LEU A 31 -0.67 4.92 19.48
N SER A 32 -0.44 5.93 20.35
CA SER A 32 0.15 5.72 21.69
C SER A 32 -0.75 4.90 22.59
N ARG A 33 -2.08 5.12 22.58
CA ARG A 33 -3.04 4.32 23.36
C ARG A 33 -3.05 2.86 22.95
N HIS A 34 -2.75 2.56 21.68
CA HIS A 34 -2.66 1.21 21.14
C HIS A 34 -1.22 0.65 21.13
N TYR A 35 -0.29 1.31 21.82
CA TYR A 35 1.12 0.89 21.90
C TYR A 35 1.81 0.76 20.54
N VAL A 36 1.34 1.50 19.53
CA VAL A 36 1.95 1.56 18.19
C VAL A 36 3.05 2.61 18.20
N ALA A 37 4.29 2.19 17.96
CA ALA A 37 5.41 3.12 17.83
C ALA A 37 5.20 4.03 16.60
N HIS A 38 5.49 5.32 16.74
CA HIS A 38 5.33 6.25 15.64
C HIS A 38 6.36 7.37 15.70
N GLY A 39 6.57 8.05 14.57
CA GLY A 39 7.51 9.15 14.49
C GLY A 39 7.47 9.90 13.17
N ALA A 40 8.23 11.00 13.10
CA ALA A 40 8.35 11.81 11.91
C ALA A 40 9.60 11.45 11.10
N LEU A 41 9.45 11.32 9.78
CA LEU A 41 10.56 11.18 8.84
C LEU A 41 11.10 12.56 8.47
N MET A 42 12.37 12.78 8.75
CA MET A 42 13.06 14.02 8.37
C MET A 42 13.43 14.01 6.87
N HIS A 43 13.68 15.19 6.30
CA HIS A 43 14.11 15.39 4.91
C HIS A 43 13.08 14.96 3.84
N THR A 44 11.82 14.78 4.21
CA THR A 44 10.74 14.49 3.27
C THR A 44 10.34 15.73 2.46
N LYS A 45 9.91 15.53 1.22
CA LYS A 45 9.41 16.58 0.31
C LYS A 45 7.94 16.38 -0.06
N ASP A 46 7.35 15.27 0.39
CA ASP A 46 5.95 14.91 0.16
C ASP A 46 5.35 14.26 1.41
N TYR A 47 4.02 14.19 1.47
CA TYR A 47 3.27 13.54 2.56
C TYR A 47 3.23 12.02 2.43
N TRP A 48 3.32 11.49 1.22
CA TRP A 48 3.03 10.11 0.85
C TRP A 48 4.22 9.18 1.14
N CYS A 49 4.47 8.96 2.44
CA CYS A 49 5.63 8.16 2.88
C CYS A 49 5.64 6.75 2.31
N ARG A 50 4.46 6.16 2.09
CA ARG A 50 4.34 4.82 1.51
C ARG A 50 5.05 4.72 0.17
N ASP A 51 4.99 5.77 -0.65
CA ASP A 51 5.44 5.69 -2.04
C ASP A 51 6.96 5.73 -2.18
N TYR A 52 7.65 6.47 -1.32
CA TYR A 52 9.11 6.58 -1.39
C TYR A 52 9.87 5.74 -0.36
N MET A 53 9.18 5.22 0.68
CA MET A 53 9.85 4.42 1.71
C MET A 53 10.08 2.98 1.24
N PRO A 54 11.13 2.30 1.75
CA PRO A 54 11.38 0.91 1.40
C PRO A 54 10.27 -0.01 1.89
N ILE A 55 9.92 -0.99 1.07
CA ILE A 55 8.90 -1.99 1.38
C ILE A 55 9.51 -3.02 2.33
N GLN A 56 8.90 -3.21 3.48
CA GLN A 56 9.31 -4.22 4.43
C GLN A 56 8.90 -5.61 3.94
N TRP A 57 9.89 -6.44 3.68
CA TRP A 57 9.68 -7.82 3.22
C TRP A 57 9.76 -8.85 4.35
N GLY A 58 10.62 -8.61 5.32
CA GLY A 58 10.84 -9.50 6.46
C GLY A 58 11.33 -8.75 7.69
N TYR A 59 11.68 -9.49 8.73
CA TYR A 59 12.26 -8.88 9.93
C TYR A 59 13.55 -8.14 9.57
N LYS A 60 13.54 -6.82 9.71
CA LYS A 60 14.64 -5.90 9.32
C LYS A 60 15.11 -6.01 7.86
N THR A 61 14.33 -6.66 6.98
CA THR A 61 14.65 -6.82 5.56
C THR A 61 13.70 -6.00 4.73
N TYR A 62 14.25 -5.18 3.85
CA TYR A 62 13.51 -4.19 3.08
C TYR A 62 13.97 -4.19 1.62
N ILE A 63 13.08 -3.80 0.72
CA ILE A 63 13.35 -3.58 -0.69
C ILE A 63 13.12 -2.10 -0.97
N GLN A 64 14.13 -1.40 -1.45
CA GLN A 64 14.03 -0.01 -1.89
C GLN A 64 13.95 0.04 -3.41
N PHE A 65 12.83 0.45 -3.93
CA PHE A 65 12.65 0.79 -5.33
C PHE A 65 13.09 2.23 -5.61
N ARG A 66 13.37 2.53 -6.88
CA ARG A 66 13.62 3.91 -7.29
C ARG A 66 12.31 4.68 -7.23
N TYR A 67 12.30 5.77 -6.49
CA TYR A 67 11.15 6.69 -6.44
C TYR A 67 11.30 7.76 -7.51
N GLU A 68 10.78 7.47 -8.68
CA GLU A 68 10.83 8.35 -9.86
C GLU A 68 9.51 8.33 -10.64
N PRO A 69 8.37 8.61 -9.96
CA PRO A 69 7.07 8.54 -10.60
C PRO A 69 6.95 9.54 -11.75
N ASP A 70 6.34 9.11 -12.85
CA ASP A 70 6.17 9.91 -14.06
C ASP A 70 5.28 11.15 -13.82
N TYR A 71 4.30 11.06 -12.92
CA TYR A 71 3.43 12.18 -12.54
C TYR A 71 4.13 13.28 -11.73
N LEU A 72 5.35 13.05 -11.26
CA LEU A 72 6.21 14.08 -10.65
C LEU A 72 7.34 14.56 -11.56
N ALA A 73 7.35 14.19 -12.84
CA ALA A 73 8.41 14.59 -13.78
C ALA A 73 8.59 16.12 -13.84
N ASP A 74 7.47 16.85 -13.88
CA ASP A 74 7.46 18.33 -13.90
C ASP A 74 7.41 18.97 -12.51
N LYS A 75 7.49 18.17 -11.44
CA LYS A 75 7.35 18.58 -10.04
C LYS A 75 8.46 18.03 -9.14
N PRO A 76 9.75 18.21 -9.50
CA PRO A 76 10.87 17.61 -8.77
C PRO A 76 10.99 18.08 -7.32
N GLN A 77 10.36 19.22 -6.98
CA GLN A 77 10.32 19.74 -5.60
C GLN A 77 9.56 18.82 -4.62
N TYR A 78 8.66 17.97 -5.10
CA TYR A 78 7.93 16.98 -4.30
C TYR A 78 8.61 15.60 -4.28
N LYS A 79 9.64 15.40 -5.10
CA LYS A 79 10.35 14.14 -5.17
C LYS A 79 11.29 13.99 -3.99
N THR A 80 10.90 13.14 -3.04
CA THR A 80 11.72 12.86 -1.84
C THR A 80 12.95 12.03 -2.22
N ASN A 81 14.15 12.53 -1.87
CA ASN A 81 15.34 11.70 -1.88
C ASN A 81 15.36 10.83 -0.63
N ILE A 82 15.34 9.51 -0.82
CA ILE A 82 15.22 8.56 0.29
C ILE A 82 16.50 8.45 1.14
N GLU A 83 17.68 8.69 0.57
CA GLU A 83 18.95 8.47 1.26
C GLU A 83 19.08 9.27 2.56
N PRO A 84 18.88 10.62 2.59
CA PRO A 84 18.90 11.37 3.85
C PRO A 84 17.77 10.99 4.81
N VAL A 85 16.59 10.55 4.29
CA VAL A 85 15.50 10.07 5.14
C VAL A 85 15.92 8.81 5.89
N LEU A 86 16.50 7.83 5.18
CA LEU A 86 16.94 6.57 5.79
C LEU A 86 18.10 6.76 6.76
N LYS A 87 19.01 7.69 6.48
CA LYS A 87 20.11 8.04 7.39
C LYS A 87 19.63 8.66 8.72
N ALA A 88 18.48 9.31 8.69
CA ALA A 88 17.89 9.91 9.89
C ALA A 88 17.09 8.90 10.74
N ILE A 89 16.84 7.71 10.24
CA ILE A 89 16.16 6.65 10.99
C ILE A 89 17.20 5.87 11.80
N GLU A 90 17.08 5.87 13.12
CA GLU A 90 18.03 5.19 14.03
C GLU A 90 17.90 3.65 14.04
N ARG A 91 17.05 3.08 13.19
CA ARG A 91 16.84 1.62 13.12
C ARG A 91 17.77 0.98 12.08
N LYS A 92 18.40 -0.12 12.46
CA LYS A 92 19.16 -0.93 11.51
C LYS A 92 18.21 -1.64 10.54
N MET A 93 18.33 -1.32 9.26
CA MET A 93 17.57 -1.91 8.16
C MET A 93 18.53 -2.59 7.18
N ASN A 94 18.22 -3.82 6.76
CA ASN A 94 18.92 -4.48 5.68
C ASN A 94 18.15 -4.19 4.38
N ILE A 95 18.63 -3.26 3.61
CA ILE A 95 17.95 -2.75 2.42
C ILE A 95 18.60 -3.30 1.17
N THR A 96 17.81 -4.01 0.35
CA THR A 96 18.16 -4.38 -1.02
C THR A 96 17.68 -3.29 -1.96
N GLN A 97 18.57 -2.74 -2.78
CA GLN A 97 18.24 -1.72 -3.78
C GLN A 97 17.74 -2.42 -5.06
N SER A 98 16.60 -1.97 -5.58
CA SER A 98 16.06 -2.41 -6.86
C SER A 98 16.27 -1.35 -7.93
N PRO A 99 16.62 -1.72 -9.17
CA PRO A 99 16.74 -0.78 -10.28
C PRO A 99 15.37 -0.32 -10.83
N LEU A 100 14.27 -1.00 -10.44
CA LEU A 100 12.95 -0.68 -10.94
C LEU A 100 12.38 0.59 -10.32
N VAL A 101 11.67 1.35 -11.13
CA VAL A 101 10.83 2.48 -10.67
C VAL A 101 9.49 1.92 -10.24
N ILE A 102 9.19 2.00 -8.97
CA ILE A 102 7.92 1.53 -8.39
C ILE A 102 7.61 2.39 -7.16
N ASP A 103 6.41 2.93 -7.12
CA ASP A 103 5.86 3.56 -5.93
C ASP A 103 5.35 2.50 -4.96
N GLY A 104 5.56 2.70 -3.66
CA GLY A 104 5.13 1.74 -2.65
C GLY A 104 3.63 1.52 -2.60
N GLY A 105 2.82 2.53 -2.98
CA GLY A 105 1.37 2.39 -3.13
C GLY A 105 0.94 1.39 -4.20
N ASN A 106 1.80 1.13 -5.19
CA ASN A 106 1.54 0.10 -6.20
C ASN A 106 1.92 -1.32 -5.73
N VAL A 107 2.30 -1.52 -4.48
CA VAL A 107 2.66 -2.84 -3.96
C VAL A 107 1.78 -3.21 -2.79
N VAL A 108 0.85 -4.14 -3.00
CA VAL A 108 0.04 -4.72 -1.92
C VAL A 108 0.47 -6.17 -1.70
N VAL A 109 0.86 -6.48 -0.48
CA VAL A 109 1.28 -7.82 -0.07
C VAL A 109 0.11 -8.53 0.55
N CYS A 110 -0.30 -9.67 -0.05
CA CYS A 110 -1.43 -10.46 0.39
C CYS A 110 -1.00 -11.84 0.90
N GLU A 111 -1.84 -12.40 1.77
CA GLU A 111 -1.71 -13.75 2.31
C GLU A 111 -2.84 -14.62 1.78
N VAL A 112 -2.50 -15.83 1.34
CA VAL A 112 -3.52 -16.82 0.91
C VAL A 112 -4.01 -17.65 2.09
N ASN A 113 -3.15 -17.86 3.08
CA ASN A 113 -3.48 -18.65 4.26
C ASN A 113 -2.82 -18.04 5.50
N SER A 114 -3.60 -17.43 6.39
CA SER A 114 -3.10 -16.78 7.60
C SER A 114 -2.99 -17.73 8.79
N GLU A 115 -3.61 -18.93 8.74
CA GLU A 115 -3.63 -19.85 9.89
C GLU A 115 -2.28 -20.52 10.13
N GLU A 116 -1.40 -20.58 9.12
CA GLU A 116 -0.07 -21.16 9.26
C GLU A 116 1.02 -20.37 8.52
N PRO A 117 1.38 -19.18 8.97
CA PRO A 117 2.32 -18.27 8.26
C PRO A 117 3.77 -18.79 8.19
N TYR A 118 4.06 -19.93 8.79
CA TYR A 118 5.41 -20.51 8.85
C TYR A 118 5.56 -21.84 8.11
N MET A 119 4.52 -22.28 7.38
CA MET A 119 4.61 -23.50 6.58
C MET A 119 5.61 -23.31 5.41
N LYS A 120 6.34 -24.40 5.12
CA LYS A 120 7.41 -24.44 4.11
C LYS A 120 6.93 -24.08 2.69
N ASP A 121 5.63 -24.17 2.42
CA ASP A 121 5.01 -23.90 1.12
C ASP A 121 4.18 -22.58 1.09
N TRP A 122 4.21 -21.80 2.16
CA TRP A 122 3.53 -20.52 2.22
C TRP A 122 4.22 -19.51 1.29
N LYS A 123 3.51 -19.07 0.26
CA LYS A 123 3.99 -18.05 -0.68
C LYS A 123 3.10 -16.83 -0.59
N PRO A 124 3.70 -15.66 -0.33
CA PRO A 124 2.97 -14.41 -0.44
C PRO A 124 2.56 -14.16 -1.88
N ILE A 125 1.47 -13.44 -2.04
CA ILE A 125 1.05 -12.91 -3.33
C ILE A 125 1.22 -11.41 -3.32
N ILE A 126 1.92 -10.89 -4.31
CA ILE A 126 2.06 -9.46 -4.53
C ILE A 126 1.03 -9.05 -5.58
N VAL A 127 0.26 -8.02 -5.28
CA VAL A 127 -0.65 -7.43 -6.27
C VAL A 127 -0.11 -6.07 -6.67
N MET A 128 -0.03 -5.82 -7.97
CA MET A 128 0.46 -4.60 -8.57
C MET A 128 -0.37 -4.23 -9.80
N THR A 129 -0.44 -2.96 -10.17
CA THR A 129 -0.98 -2.57 -11.47
C THR A 129 0.07 -2.68 -12.58
N GLU A 130 -0.39 -2.79 -13.82
CA GLU A 130 0.49 -2.84 -14.99
C GLU A 130 1.17 -1.49 -15.31
N LYS A 131 0.89 -0.41 -14.54
CA LYS A 131 1.58 0.89 -14.66
C LYS A 131 3.09 0.74 -14.53
N LEU A 132 3.56 -0.16 -13.67
CA LEU A 132 4.99 -0.41 -13.49
C LEU A 132 5.74 -0.70 -14.80
N PHE A 133 5.09 -1.33 -15.81
CA PHE A 133 5.73 -1.60 -17.10
C PHE A 133 5.90 -0.33 -17.94
N GLN A 134 5.02 0.66 -17.78
CA GLN A 134 5.18 1.95 -18.41
C GLN A 134 6.32 2.75 -17.78
N GLU A 135 6.39 2.78 -16.45
CA GLU A 135 7.46 3.49 -15.72
C GLU A 135 8.84 2.87 -15.95
N ASN A 136 8.88 1.58 -16.29
CA ASN A 136 10.11 0.84 -16.62
C ASN A 136 10.21 0.51 -18.11
N SER A 137 9.71 1.36 -19.01
CA SER A 137 9.63 1.11 -20.45
C SER A 137 10.97 0.92 -21.14
N LEU A 138 12.07 1.37 -20.53
CA LEU A 138 13.44 1.15 -21.03
C LEU A 138 13.98 -0.24 -20.74
N ILE A 139 13.33 -1.02 -19.88
CA ILE A 139 13.65 -2.39 -19.50
C ILE A 139 12.62 -3.32 -20.16
N ASN A 140 13.06 -4.39 -20.79
CA ASN A 140 12.10 -5.31 -21.39
C ASN A 140 11.27 -6.04 -20.33
N ARG A 141 10.01 -6.39 -20.68
CA ARG A 141 9.05 -6.97 -19.72
C ARG A 141 9.56 -8.25 -19.04
N LYS A 142 10.33 -9.08 -19.74
CA LYS A 142 10.88 -10.32 -19.15
C LYS A 142 11.92 -10.01 -18.08
N GLU A 143 12.73 -9.01 -18.30
CA GLU A 143 13.75 -8.56 -17.35
C GLU A 143 13.09 -7.91 -16.12
N VAL A 144 12.07 -7.05 -16.32
CA VAL A 144 11.26 -6.51 -15.19
C VAL A 144 10.71 -7.65 -14.34
N LEU A 145 10.11 -8.67 -14.95
CA LEU A 145 9.57 -9.82 -14.24
C LEU A 145 10.66 -10.63 -13.50
N ALA A 146 11.85 -10.78 -14.08
CA ALA A 146 12.97 -11.45 -13.44
C ALA A 146 13.45 -10.68 -12.21
N ILE A 147 13.61 -9.37 -12.31
CA ILE A 147 13.99 -8.50 -11.19
C ILE A 147 12.93 -8.55 -10.07
N LEU A 148 11.65 -8.47 -10.41
CA LEU A 148 10.58 -8.58 -9.41
C LEU A 148 10.59 -9.93 -8.70
N LYS A 149 10.82 -11.02 -9.44
CA LYS A 149 10.91 -12.36 -8.86
C LYS A 149 12.10 -12.50 -7.90
N GLU A 150 13.22 -11.86 -8.22
CA GLU A 150 14.38 -11.78 -7.33
C GLU A 150 14.06 -10.93 -6.09
N ASN A 151 13.55 -9.72 -6.28
CA ASN A 151 13.23 -8.79 -5.19
C ASN A 151 12.24 -9.40 -4.19
N PHE A 152 11.20 -10.07 -4.68
CA PHE A 152 10.18 -10.68 -3.84
C PHE A 152 10.40 -12.18 -3.57
N TYR A 153 11.64 -12.65 -3.71
CA TYR A 153 12.05 -14.01 -3.33
C TYR A 153 11.18 -15.12 -3.94
N GLY A 154 10.75 -14.93 -5.18
CA GLY A 154 9.92 -15.90 -5.92
C GLY A 154 8.44 -15.88 -5.55
N ALA A 155 7.95 -14.85 -4.88
CA ALA A 155 6.52 -14.66 -4.65
C ALA A 155 5.73 -14.65 -5.96
N GLU A 156 4.49 -15.11 -5.91
CA GLU A 156 3.55 -14.95 -7.01
C GLU A 156 3.16 -13.47 -7.15
N ILE A 157 3.05 -12.99 -8.39
CA ILE A 157 2.67 -11.60 -8.67
C ILE A 157 1.43 -11.57 -9.55
N VAL A 158 0.38 -10.93 -9.06
CA VAL A 158 -0.85 -10.67 -9.79
C VAL A 158 -0.82 -9.24 -10.32
N PHE A 159 -0.84 -9.09 -11.65
CA PHE A 159 -0.91 -7.78 -12.28
C PHE A 159 -2.36 -7.41 -12.59
N LEU A 160 -2.81 -6.27 -12.08
CA LEU A 160 -4.09 -5.66 -12.41
C LEU A 160 -3.96 -4.74 -13.62
N PRO A 161 -4.99 -4.64 -14.48
CA PRO A 161 -4.98 -3.63 -15.53
C PRO A 161 -4.94 -2.24 -14.90
N TRP A 162 -4.15 -1.36 -15.51
CA TRP A 162 -4.08 0.03 -15.09
C TRP A 162 -5.13 0.87 -15.81
N ASP A 163 -5.91 1.62 -15.06
CA ASP A 163 -6.74 2.70 -15.59
C ASP A 163 -5.86 3.92 -15.85
N LYS A 164 -5.68 4.27 -17.12
CA LYS A 164 -4.82 5.40 -17.51
C LYS A 164 -5.36 6.78 -17.10
N SER A 165 -6.60 6.86 -16.65
CA SER A 165 -7.14 8.08 -16.04
C SER A 165 -6.67 8.30 -14.62
N ASP A 166 -6.25 7.22 -13.94
CA ASP A 166 -5.57 7.26 -12.65
C ASP A 166 -4.06 7.42 -12.89
N VAL A 167 -3.56 8.63 -12.68
CA VAL A 167 -2.15 8.96 -12.93
C VAL A 167 -1.18 8.23 -12.01
N CYS A 168 -1.62 7.89 -10.79
CA CYS A 168 -0.79 7.16 -9.82
C CYS A 168 -0.79 5.66 -10.12
N GLY A 169 -1.95 5.09 -10.46
CA GLY A 169 -2.10 3.67 -10.77
C GLY A 169 -1.72 2.76 -9.60
N HIS A 170 -2.02 3.19 -8.38
CA HIS A 170 -1.65 2.49 -7.15
C HIS A 170 -2.64 1.37 -6.81
N THR A 171 -2.11 0.24 -6.39
CA THR A 171 -2.92 -0.94 -6.01
C THR A 171 -3.60 -0.78 -4.65
N ASP A 172 -3.02 -0.02 -3.73
CA ASP A 172 -3.54 0.19 -2.37
C ASP A 172 -4.84 1.00 -2.32
N GLY A 173 -5.18 1.72 -3.40
CA GLY A 173 -6.49 2.32 -3.62
C GLY A 173 -7.51 1.39 -4.29
N ILE A 174 -7.08 0.20 -4.75
CA ILE A 174 -7.93 -0.78 -5.45
C ILE A 174 -8.35 -1.91 -4.53
N ILE A 175 -7.40 -2.45 -3.75
CA ILE A 175 -7.63 -3.58 -2.84
C ILE A 175 -6.92 -3.38 -1.50
N HIS A 176 -7.52 -4.01 -0.48
CA HIS A 176 -6.89 -4.20 0.83
C HIS A 176 -6.87 -5.70 1.19
N ASN A 177 -5.75 -6.17 1.76
CA ASN A 177 -5.62 -7.55 2.22
C ASN A 177 -6.37 -7.75 3.54
N VAL A 178 -7.42 -8.57 3.52
CA VAL A 178 -8.19 -8.91 4.73
C VAL A 178 -7.61 -10.14 5.45
N GLY A 179 -6.74 -10.90 4.76
CA GLY A 179 -6.22 -12.18 5.24
C GLY A 179 -7.07 -13.37 4.78
N ASN A 180 -6.62 -14.57 5.09
CA ASN A 180 -7.32 -15.83 4.74
C ASN A 180 -7.73 -15.95 3.27
N GLY A 181 -6.89 -15.47 2.35
CA GLY A 181 -7.17 -15.49 0.92
C GLY A 181 -8.31 -14.55 0.49
N LYS A 182 -8.63 -13.53 1.29
CA LYS A 182 -9.66 -12.53 0.97
C LYS A 182 -9.04 -11.17 0.74
N VAL A 183 -9.58 -10.45 -0.20
CA VAL A 183 -9.29 -9.03 -0.43
C VAL A 183 -10.58 -8.22 -0.44
N LEU A 184 -10.58 -7.10 0.27
CA LEU A 184 -11.60 -6.08 0.13
C LEU A 184 -11.24 -5.20 -1.06
N ALA A 185 -12.19 -4.93 -1.94
CA ALA A 185 -11.97 -4.18 -3.17
C ALA A 185 -13.01 -3.09 -3.36
N ASN A 186 -12.62 -1.98 -3.99
CA ASN A 186 -13.54 -0.93 -4.39
C ASN A 186 -13.49 -0.76 -5.92
N LEU A 187 -13.98 -1.78 -6.64
CA LEU A 187 -13.93 -1.80 -8.10
C LEU A 187 -15.00 -0.93 -8.77
N ASN A 188 -16.01 -0.49 -8.01
CA ASN A 188 -17.12 0.30 -8.56
C ASN A 188 -16.75 1.74 -8.91
N VAL A 189 -15.57 2.21 -8.46
CA VAL A 189 -15.03 3.53 -8.83
C VAL A 189 -14.32 3.52 -10.20
N TYR A 190 -14.10 2.34 -10.78
CA TYR A 190 -13.39 2.16 -12.05
C TYR A 190 -14.34 1.95 -13.24
N PRO A 191 -13.92 2.28 -14.47
CA PRO A 191 -14.67 1.94 -15.68
C PRO A 191 -14.99 0.44 -15.73
N LEU A 192 -16.23 0.10 -16.08
CA LEU A 192 -16.78 -1.27 -15.98
C LEU A 192 -15.89 -2.35 -16.65
N LYS A 193 -15.27 -2.02 -17.79
CA LYS A 193 -14.37 -2.96 -18.50
C LYS A 193 -13.12 -3.25 -17.68
N ILE A 194 -12.54 -2.24 -17.07
CA ILE A 194 -11.33 -2.35 -16.23
C ILE A 194 -11.68 -3.08 -14.94
N ALA A 195 -12.75 -2.68 -14.25
CA ALA A 195 -13.24 -3.33 -13.04
C ALA A 195 -13.50 -4.84 -13.23
N ARG A 196 -14.15 -5.23 -14.34
CA ARG A 196 -14.37 -6.64 -14.67
C ARG A 196 -13.08 -7.42 -14.86
N GLU A 197 -12.09 -6.83 -15.53
CA GLU A 197 -10.80 -7.48 -15.75
C GLU A 197 -9.98 -7.56 -14.44
N MET A 198 -9.99 -6.52 -13.61
CA MET A 198 -9.39 -6.54 -12.27
C MET A 198 -10.00 -7.71 -11.45
N ARG A 199 -11.33 -7.77 -11.38
CA ARG A 199 -12.04 -8.84 -10.68
C ARG A 199 -11.66 -10.22 -11.21
N ARG A 200 -11.67 -10.41 -12.54
CA ARG A 200 -11.32 -11.68 -13.19
C ARG A 200 -9.91 -12.15 -12.81
N ARG A 201 -8.95 -11.22 -12.70
CA ARG A 201 -7.57 -11.55 -12.30
C ARG A 201 -7.47 -11.85 -10.81
N LEU A 202 -8.08 -11.04 -9.96
CA LEU A 202 -8.10 -11.24 -8.50
C LEU A 202 -8.80 -12.55 -8.12
N SER A 203 -9.96 -12.86 -8.71
CA SER A 203 -10.75 -14.06 -8.38
C SER A 203 -10.08 -15.39 -8.76
N LYS A 204 -8.94 -15.37 -9.43
CA LYS A 204 -8.13 -16.58 -9.65
C LYS A 204 -7.37 -17.02 -8.39
N VAL A 205 -7.11 -16.09 -7.49
CA VAL A 205 -6.23 -16.30 -6.32
C VAL A 205 -6.89 -15.91 -5.01
N PHE A 206 -7.90 -15.02 -5.03
CA PHE A 206 -8.55 -14.48 -3.84
C PHE A 206 -10.07 -14.63 -3.90
N THR A 207 -10.69 -14.68 -2.73
CA THR A 207 -12.08 -14.30 -2.57
C THR A 207 -12.17 -12.77 -2.56
N VAL A 208 -12.77 -12.21 -3.60
CA VAL A 208 -12.90 -10.74 -3.75
C VAL A 208 -14.21 -10.29 -3.16
N VAL A 209 -14.15 -9.43 -2.16
CA VAL A 209 -15.31 -8.82 -1.52
C VAL A 209 -15.35 -7.35 -1.89
N ASP A 210 -16.49 -6.88 -2.39
CA ASP A 210 -16.65 -5.47 -2.73
C ASP A 210 -17.07 -4.65 -1.51
N LEU A 211 -16.47 -3.47 -1.38
CA LEU A 211 -17.03 -2.42 -0.57
C LEU A 211 -18.32 -1.91 -1.25
N LYS A 212 -19.44 -2.03 -0.56
CA LYS A 212 -20.77 -1.63 -1.07
C LYS A 212 -21.18 -0.31 -0.46
N LEU A 213 -21.31 0.70 -1.29
CA LEU A 213 -21.73 2.03 -0.88
C LEU A 213 -23.07 2.37 -1.55
N SER A 214 -23.89 3.12 -0.87
CA SER A 214 -25.15 3.64 -1.44
C SER A 214 -24.91 4.58 -2.62
N GLU A 215 -23.76 5.28 -2.60
CA GLU A 215 -23.29 6.15 -3.67
C GLU A 215 -21.76 6.06 -3.79
N TYR A 216 -21.23 6.12 -5.03
CA TYR A 216 -19.79 6.13 -5.30
C TYR A 216 -19.37 7.49 -5.85
N HIS A 217 -18.44 8.12 -5.17
CA HIS A 217 -17.77 9.36 -5.59
C HIS A 217 -16.40 9.05 -6.18
N HIS A 218 -15.82 9.98 -6.94
CA HIS A 218 -14.50 9.82 -7.55
C HIS A 218 -13.37 9.56 -6.54
N ASN A 219 -13.53 10.02 -5.29
CA ASN A 219 -12.58 9.82 -4.19
C ASN A 219 -12.94 8.64 -3.26
N SER A 220 -14.01 7.88 -3.54
CA SER A 220 -14.40 6.73 -2.71
C SER A 220 -13.34 5.62 -2.66
N TRP A 221 -12.37 5.63 -3.58
CA TRP A 221 -11.20 4.74 -3.51
C TRP A 221 -10.44 4.88 -2.18
N ALA A 222 -10.46 6.06 -1.57
CA ALA A 222 -9.74 6.33 -0.34
C ALA A 222 -10.16 5.43 0.84
N TYR A 223 -11.39 4.95 0.90
CA TYR A 223 -11.82 4.01 1.95
C TYR A 223 -11.03 2.71 1.96
N ILE A 224 -10.49 2.29 0.82
CA ILE A 224 -9.64 1.09 0.72
C ILE A 224 -8.20 1.41 1.13
N ASN A 225 -7.75 2.64 0.91
CA ASN A 225 -6.39 3.08 1.24
C ASN A 225 -6.28 3.46 2.72
N MET A 226 -6.50 2.46 3.57
CA MET A 226 -6.48 2.60 5.02
C MET A 226 -5.09 2.27 5.60
N LEU A 227 -4.78 2.83 6.75
CA LEU A 227 -3.60 2.48 7.52
C LEU A 227 -3.94 1.32 8.46
N GLN A 228 -3.29 0.18 8.27
CA GLN A 228 -3.39 -0.97 9.15
C GLN A 228 -2.07 -1.23 9.87
N THR A 229 -2.17 -1.52 11.16
CA THR A 229 -1.09 -2.07 11.98
C THR A 229 -1.58 -3.39 12.61
N ARG A 230 -0.81 -3.96 13.51
CA ARG A 230 -1.21 -5.16 14.24
C ARG A 230 -2.49 -4.96 15.09
N ASP A 231 -2.68 -3.78 15.63
CA ASP A 231 -3.67 -3.54 16.69
C ASP A 231 -4.75 -2.52 16.32
N ILE A 232 -4.56 -1.74 15.26
CA ILE A 232 -5.47 -0.67 14.85
C ILE A 232 -5.56 -0.52 13.33
N ILE A 233 -6.75 -0.13 12.86
CA ILE A 233 -7.00 0.30 11.48
C ILE A 233 -7.53 1.73 11.51
N ILE A 234 -6.90 2.62 10.76
CA ILE A 234 -7.34 4.00 10.56
C ILE A 234 -7.89 4.13 9.16
N VAL A 235 -9.20 4.38 9.06
CA VAL A 235 -9.93 4.52 7.80
C VAL A 235 -10.08 6.00 7.47
N PRO A 236 -9.78 6.43 6.24
CA PRO A 236 -10.01 7.81 5.82
C PRO A 236 -11.51 8.17 5.86
N GLY A 237 -11.86 9.30 6.48
CA GLY A 237 -13.16 9.91 6.37
C GLY A 237 -13.16 10.96 5.26
N LEU A 238 -14.17 10.95 4.41
CA LEU A 238 -14.30 11.87 3.27
C LEU A 238 -15.29 13.00 3.53
N GLY A 239 -15.95 13.02 4.71
CA GLY A 239 -17.02 13.95 5.04
C GLY A 239 -18.32 13.63 4.29
N LEU A 240 -18.52 12.39 3.88
CA LEU A 240 -19.66 11.93 3.09
C LEU A 240 -20.57 11.02 3.93
N PRO A 241 -21.88 10.94 3.61
CA PRO A 241 -22.79 9.99 4.26
C PRO A 241 -22.30 8.54 4.19
N THR A 242 -21.55 8.20 3.14
CA THR A 242 -20.98 6.86 2.91
C THR A 242 -19.79 6.52 3.81
N ASP A 243 -19.24 7.47 4.57
CA ASP A 243 -18.16 7.21 5.54
C ASP A 243 -18.57 6.13 6.56
N ARG A 244 -19.81 6.24 7.06
CA ARG A 244 -20.35 5.27 8.00
C ARG A 244 -20.55 3.89 7.38
N GLU A 245 -21.08 3.84 6.15
CA GLU A 245 -21.28 2.58 5.42
C GLU A 245 -19.97 1.85 5.19
N ALA A 246 -18.92 2.59 4.79
CA ALA A 246 -17.58 2.04 4.60
C ALA A 246 -16.99 1.51 5.91
N LEU A 247 -17.05 2.30 6.98
CA LEU A 247 -16.51 1.92 8.29
C LEU A 247 -17.19 0.68 8.87
N GLU A 248 -18.53 0.59 8.79
CA GLU A 248 -19.29 -0.56 9.30
C GLU A 248 -18.86 -1.84 8.57
N GLN A 249 -18.74 -1.83 7.25
CA GLN A 249 -18.30 -2.98 6.46
C GLN A 249 -16.83 -3.36 6.76
N ILE A 250 -15.93 -2.38 6.89
CA ILE A 250 -14.53 -2.64 7.23
C ILE A 250 -14.43 -3.32 8.60
N LYS A 251 -15.23 -2.89 9.58
CA LYS A 251 -15.29 -3.51 10.91
C LYS A 251 -15.76 -4.97 10.87
N GLU A 252 -16.65 -5.33 9.96
CA GLU A 252 -17.10 -6.73 9.79
C GLU A 252 -15.94 -7.66 9.39
N PHE A 253 -14.98 -7.15 8.60
CA PHE A 253 -13.80 -7.92 8.19
C PHE A 253 -12.70 -7.94 9.25
N HIS A 254 -12.71 -6.98 10.16
CA HIS A 254 -11.68 -6.79 11.17
C HIS A 254 -12.29 -6.66 12.59
N PRO A 255 -13.05 -7.67 13.08
CA PRO A 255 -13.83 -7.55 14.30
C PRO A 255 -12.97 -7.42 15.57
N SER A 256 -11.69 -7.76 15.51
CA SER A 256 -10.73 -7.62 16.62
C SER A 256 -9.98 -6.29 16.64
N TYR A 257 -10.21 -5.42 15.63
CA TYR A 257 -9.55 -4.12 15.52
C TYR A 257 -10.43 -2.99 16.04
N GLU A 258 -9.76 -1.95 16.54
CA GLU A 258 -10.39 -0.65 16.81
C GLU A 258 -10.22 0.29 15.61
#